data_782212d4e70e5c4dde6ab8780ec0f1e4
#
_entry.id   782212d4e70e5c4dde6ab8780ec0f1e4
#
_cell.length_a   1.000
_cell.length_b   1.000
_cell.length_c   1.000
_cell.angle_alpha   90.00
_cell.angle_beta   90.00
_cell.angle_gamma   90.00
#
_symmetry.space_group_name_H-M   'P 1'
#
loop_
_entity.id
_entity.type
_entity.pdbx_description
1 polymer ?
#
loop_
_entity_poly.entity_id
_entity_poly.type
_entity_poly.pdbx_seq_one_letter_code
_entity_poly.pdbx_strand_id
1 'polypeptide(L)'
;MNKSIDEIIKLEDPVGKVISEWDRPNGLKIQKISVPLGVIGIIYESRPNVTVDASIICIKSGNAVILRGGTDSFFTSNKLQEIINDSFNAVGLPKNVVQMIDSTDRSNVDEMIKLDKFIDVIIPRGGKGLIKAINENSSIPVIKHLDGTVSYTHLTLPTTPYV
;
A
#
# COMPACT_ATOMS: atom_id res chain seq x y z
N MET A 1 -5.53 9.78 -13.87
CA MET A 1 -4.55 8.69 -13.94
C MET A 1 -3.18 9.18 -14.42
N ASN A 2 -2.99 9.68 -15.64
CA ASN A 2 -1.65 10.10 -16.10
C ASN A 2 -0.96 11.11 -15.16
N LYS A 3 -1.68 12.11 -14.66
CA LYS A 3 -1.11 13.11 -13.73
C LYS A 3 -0.63 12.49 -12.42
N SER A 4 -1.35 11.53 -11.87
CA SER A 4 -0.95 10.80 -10.64
C SER A 4 0.30 9.95 -10.88
N ILE A 5 0.41 9.31 -12.03
CA ILE A 5 1.60 8.56 -12.43
C ILE A 5 2.82 9.49 -12.52
N ASP A 6 2.67 10.64 -13.19
CA ASP A 6 3.74 11.64 -13.34
C ASP A 6 4.20 12.21 -11.98
N GLU A 7 3.27 12.35 -11.03
CA GLU A 7 3.59 12.78 -9.67
C GLU A 7 4.38 11.69 -8.92
N ILE A 8 3.97 10.42 -9.02
CA ILE A 8 4.67 9.30 -8.39
C ILE A 8 6.09 9.11 -8.97
N ILE A 9 6.25 9.29 -10.28
CA ILE A 9 7.57 9.19 -10.92
C ILE A 9 8.56 10.21 -10.33
N LYS A 10 8.10 11.42 -10.00
CA LYS A 10 8.92 12.51 -9.46
C LYS A 10 9.32 12.33 -8.00
N LEU A 11 8.66 11.43 -7.27
CA LEU A 11 9.04 11.14 -5.88
C LEU A 11 10.47 10.57 -5.84
N GLU A 12 11.22 10.90 -4.79
CA GLU A 12 12.52 10.25 -4.54
C GLU A 12 12.35 8.74 -4.41
N ASP A 13 13.39 8.00 -4.82
CA ASP A 13 13.46 6.56 -4.57
C ASP A 13 13.68 6.32 -3.06
N PRO A 14 12.76 5.63 -2.38
CA PRO A 14 12.92 5.38 -0.95
C PRO A 14 13.86 4.22 -0.64
N VAL A 15 14.20 3.37 -1.61
CA VAL A 15 14.97 2.14 -1.39
C VAL A 15 16.45 2.46 -1.23
N GLY A 16 17.06 1.95 -0.16
CA GLY A 16 18.50 2.16 0.12
C GLY A 16 18.84 3.54 0.69
N LYS A 17 17.85 4.40 0.98
CA LYS A 17 18.06 5.72 1.56
C LYS A 17 18.58 5.60 2.99
N VAL A 18 19.72 6.21 3.28
CA VAL A 18 20.23 6.32 4.66
C VAL A 18 19.42 7.36 5.41
N ILE A 19 18.66 6.90 6.41
CA ILE A 19 17.77 7.75 7.23
C ILE A 19 18.57 8.43 8.34
N SER A 20 19.53 7.70 8.93
CA SER A 20 20.43 8.18 9.96
C SER A 20 21.71 7.35 10.01
N GLU A 21 22.80 7.97 10.43
CA GLU A 21 24.12 7.33 10.60
C GLU A 21 24.74 7.84 11.90
N TRP A 22 25.44 6.96 12.62
CA TRP A 22 26.21 7.33 13.82
C TRP A 22 27.36 6.36 14.07
N ASP A 23 28.41 6.89 14.69
CA ASP A 23 29.58 6.11 15.11
C ASP A 23 29.46 5.72 16.59
N ARG A 24 30.00 4.55 16.93
CA ARG A 24 30.11 4.08 18.32
C ARG A 24 31.58 4.22 18.80
N PRO A 25 31.79 4.34 20.14
CA PRO A 25 33.13 4.50 20.69
C PRO A 25 34.12 3.37 20.34
N ASN A 26 33.62 2.20 20.00
CA ASN A 26 34.38 1.05 19.58
C ASN A 26 34.74 1.05 18.07
N GLY A 27 34.47 2.14 17.35
CA GLY A 27 34.72 2.27 15.91
C GLY A 27 33.68 1.67 14.99
N LEU A 28 32.56 1.11 15.52
CA LEU A 28 31.48 0.58 14.72
C LEU A 28 30.65 1.72 14.12
N LYS A 29 30.46 1.72 12.80
CA LYS A 29 29.54 2.59 12.08
C LYS A 29 28.18 1.91 11.94
N ILE A 30 27.13 2.58 12.36
CA ILE A 30 25.75 2.09 12.27
C ILE A 30 24.96 2.99 11.33
N GLN A 31 24.24 2.38 10.40
CA GLN A 31 23.35 3.09 9.47
C GLN A 31 21.94 2.52 9.58
N LYS A 32 20.94 3.39 9.64
CA LYS A 32 19.53 3.04 9.45
C LYS A 32 19.17 3.28 7.99
N ILE A 33 18.91 2.21 7.26
CA ILE A 33 18.63 2.24 5.82
C ILE A 33 17.18 1.86 5.57
N SER A 34 16.51 2.54 4.64
CA SER A 34 15.17 2.23 4.18
C SER A 34 15.19 0.99 3.27
N VAL A 35 14.33 0.02 3.52
CA VAL A 35 14.19 -1.22 2.74
C VAL A 35 12.72 -1.44 2.37
N PRO A 36 12.43 -2.21 1.30
CA PRO A 36 11.06 -2.63 0.98
C PRO A 36 10.40 -3.39 2.13
N LEU A 37 9.10 -3.30 2.22
CA LEU A 37 8.29 -4.08 3.18
C LEU A 37 8.16 -5.54 2.77
N GLY A 38 8.17 -5.80 1.45
CA GLY A 38 7.97 -7.13 0.88
C GLY A 38 6.72 -7.20 0.00
N VAL A 39 5.77 -8.06 0.34
CA VAL A 39 4.50 -8.22 -0.37
C VAL A 39 3.39 -7.47 0.37
N ILE A 40 2.76 -6.54 -0.31
CA ILE A 40 1.70 -5.70 0.25
C ILE A 40 0.34 -6.16 -0.25
N GLY A 41 -0.57 -6.48 0.66
CA GLY A 41 -1.97 -6.73 0.35
C GLY A 41 -2.78 -5.44 0.41
N ILE A 42 -3.45 -5.03 -0.67
CA ILE A 42 -4.29 -3.84 -0.69
C ILE A 42 -5.73 -4.22 -0.99
N ILE A 43 -6.62 -3.97 -0.03
CA ILE A 43 -8.06 -4.22 -0.14
C ILE A 43 -8.76 -2.88 -0.25
N TYR A 44 -9.45 -2.63 -1.38
CA TYR A 44 -10.08 -1.34 -1.64
C TYR A 44 -11.48 -1.48 -2.23
N GLU A 45 -12.32 -0.47 -1.97
CA GLU A 45 -13.65 -0.36 -2.54
C GLU A 45 -13.62 0.41 -3.87
N SER A 46 -14.64 0.30 -4.65
CA SER A 46 -15.08 0.94 -5.92
C SER A 46 -14.27 2.15 -6.48
N ARG A 47 -12.95 2.06 -6.50
CA ARG A 47 -12.05 3.12 -7.01
C ARG A 47 -11.01 2.53 -7.96
N PRO A 48 -11.30 2.37 -9.25
CA PRO A 48 -10.39 1.72 -10.20
C PRO A 48 -9.03 2.43 -10.34
N ASN A 49 -8.94 3.74 -10.09
CA ASN A 49 -7.67 4.46 -10.08
C ASN A 49 -6.70 3.95 -9.00
N VAL A 50 -7.20 3.41 -7.90
CA VAL A 50 -6.37 2.82 -6.84
C VAL A 50 -5.57 1.63 -7.37
N THR A 51 -6.11 0.87 -8.32
CA THR A 51 -5.38 -0.22 -8.99
C THR A 51 -4.05 0.28 -9.55
N VAL A 52 -4.06 1.40 -10.26
CA VAL A 52 -2.86 1.98 -10.90
C VAL A 52 -1.95 2.63 -9.87
N ASP A 53 -2.49 3.52 -9.04
CA ASP A 53 -1.72 4.29 -8.06
C ASP A 53 -1.00 3.36 -7.06
N ALA A 54 -1.72 2.36 -6.53
CA ALA A 54 -1.16 1.38 -5.60
C ALA A 54 -0.08 0.52 -6.25
N SER A 55 -0.31 0.03 -7.47
CA SER A 55 0.68 -0.77 -8.20
C SER A 55 1.99 -0.01 -8.39
N ILE A 56 1.90 1.23 -8.89
CA ILE A 56 3.09 2.03 -9.21
C ILE A 56 3.84 2.45 -7.95
N ILE A 57 3.14 2.84 -6.88
CA ILE A 57 3.78 3.18 -5.60
C ILE A 57 4.50 1.97 -5.00
N CYS A 58 3.87 0.80 -5.00
CA CYS A 58 4.48 -0.42 -4.49
C CYS A 58 5.74 -0.78 -5.28
N ILE A 59 5.68 -0.78 -6.61
CA ILE A 59 6.84 -1.10 -7.46
C ILE A 59 7.96 -0.07 -7.27
N LYS A 60 7.64 1.24 -7.24
CA LYS A 60 8.64 2.29 -7.00
C LYS A 60 9.34 2.14 -5.65
N SER A 61 8.67 1.60 -4.66
CA SER A 61 9.24 1.33 -3.33
C SER A 61 9.80 -0.09 -3.17
N GLY A 62 9.96 -0.83 -4.29
CA GLY A 62 10.56 -2.17 -4.31
C GLY A 62 9.69 -3.28 -3.74
N ASN A 63 8.37 -3.06 -3.62
CA ASN A 63 7.43 -4.02 -3.07
C ASN A 63 6.64 -4.72 -4.18
N ALA A 64 6.29 -5.99 -3.97
CA ALA A 64 5.24 -6.65 -4.73
C ALA A 64 3.86 -6.31 -4.12
N VAL A 65 2.80 -6.43 -4.91
CA VAL A 65 1.45 -6.10 -4.44
C VAL A 65 0.41 -7.11 -4.89
N ILE A 66 -0.48 -7.47 -3.98
CA ILE A 66 -1.69 -8.25 -4.25
C ILE A 66 -2.89 -7.34 -4.00
N LEU A 67 -3.70 -7.13 -5.05
CA LEU A 67 -4.83 -6.22 -5.06
C LEU A 67 -6.15 -6.99 -4.92
N ARG A 68 -7.05 -6.44 -4.12
CA ARG A 68 -8.45 -6.88 -4.06
C ARG A 68 -9.36 -5.66 -4.18
N GLY A 69 -9.93 -5.46 -5.36
CA GLY A 69 -10.85 -4.37 -5.66
C GLY A 69 -12.30 -4.69 -5.28
N GLY A 70 -13.14 -3.66 -5.19
CA GLY A 70 -14.59 -3.81 -4.99
C GLY A 70 -15.28 -4.38 -6.22
N THR A 71 -16.48 -4.95 -6.00
CA THR A 71 -17.29 -5.60 -7.04
C THR A 71 -17.67 -4.65 -8.18
N ASP A 72 -18.01 -3.39 -7.85
CA ASP A 72 -18.50 -2.41 -8.82
C ASP A 72 -17.44 -2.00 -9.86
N SER A 73 -16.15 -2.10 -9.52
CA SER A 73 -15.04 -1.75 -10.40
C SER A 73 -14.27 -2.96 -10.94
N PHE A 74 -14.77 -4.17 -10.73
CA PHE A 74 -14.07 -5.42 -11.00
C PHE A 74 -13.51 -5.50 -12.43
N PHE A 75 -14.34 -5.36 -13.45
CA PHE A 75 -13.90 -5.45 -14.84
C PHE A 75 -12.90 -4.36 -15.23
N THR A 76 -13.13 -3.13 -14.76
CA THR A 76 -12.22 -2.00 -15.02
C THR A 76 -10.88 -2.22 -14.35
N SER A 77 -10.87 -2.67 -13.10
CA SER A 77 -9.65 -2.93 -12.34
C SER A 77 -8.83 -4.08 -12.94
N ASN A 78 -9.48 -5.16 -13.38
CA ASN A 78 -8.80 -6.26 -14.08
C ASN A 78 -8.19 -5.82 -15.41
N LYS A 79 -8.89 -4.99 -16.18
CA LYS A 79 -8.32 -4.46 -17.43
C LYS A 79 -7.14 -3.53 -17.19
N LEU A 80 -7.18 -2.73 -16.13
CA LEU A 80 -6.05 -1.89 -15.74
C LEU A 80 -4.86 -2.72 -15.29
N GLN A 81 -5.08 -3.77 -14.52
CA GLN A 81 -4.02 -4.68 -14.08
C GLN A 81 -3.36 -5.41 -15.27
N GLU A 82 -4.14 -5.84 -16.25
CA GLU A 82 -3.62 -6.43 -17.49
C GLU A 82 -2.68 -5.46 -18.22
N ILE A 83 -3.10 -4.19 -18.43
CA ILE A 83 -2.30 -3.15 -19.06
C ILE A 83 -1.01 -2.87 -18.27
N ILE A 84 -1.07 -2.85 -16.94
CA ILE A 84 0.09 -2.67 -16.07
C ILE A 84 1.07 -3.82 -16.26
N ASN A 85 0.59 -5.07 -16.25
CA ASN A 85 1.42 -6.25 -16.43
C ASN A 85 2.08 -6.29 -17.81
N ASP A 86 1.37 -5.91 -18.87
CA ASP A 86 1.94 -5.80 -20.22
C ASP A 86 3.04 -4.74 -20.27
N SER A 87 2.82 -3.60 -19.62
CA SER A 87 3.81 -2.51 -19.53
C SER A 87 5.06 -2.96 -18.76
N PHE A 88 4.90 -3.69 -17.67
CA PHE A 88 6.01 -4.21 -16.88
C PHE A 88 6.80 -5.29 -17.61
N ASN A 89 6.12 -6.16 -18.35
CA ASN A 89 6.77 -7.13 -19.22
C ASN A 89 7.64 -6.46 -20.28
N ALA A 90 7.16 -5.37 -20.87
CA ALA A 90 7.89 -4.63 -21.91
C ALA A 90 9.22 -4.04 -21.41
N VAL A 91 9.33 -3.78 -20.10
CA VAL A 91 10.55 -3.26 -19.45
C VAL A 91 11.33 -4.33 -18.66
N GLY A 92 10.96 -5.61 -18.80
CA GLY A 92 11.67 -6.75 -18.19
C GLY A 92 11.40 -6.98 -16.72
N LEU A 93 10.34 -6.39 -16.15
CA LEU A 93 9.92 -6.70 -14.78
C LEU A 93 9.18 -8.06 -14.73
N PRO A 94 9.30 -8.82 -13.64
CA PRO A 94 8.59 -10.09 -13.48
C PRO A 94 7.06 -9.91 -13.55
N LYS A 95 6.35 -10.83 -14.21
CA LYS A 95 4.89 -10.76 -14.40
C LYS A 95 4.08 -10.75 -13.10
N ASN A 96 4.63 -11.29 -12.02
CA ASN A 96 3.89 -11.52 -10.77
C ASN A 96 4.12 -10.45 -9.70
N VAL A 97 4.76 -9.32 -10.04
CA VAL A 97 4.98 -8.24 -9.06
C VAL A 97 3.70 -7.49 -8.72
N VAL A 98 2.73 -7.44 -9.65
CA VAL A 98 1.38 -6.94 -9.42
C VAL A 98 0.38 -8.05 -9.72
N GLN A 99 -0.33 -8.48 -8.71
CA GLN A 99 -1.37 -9.49 -8.81
C GLN A 99 -2.71 -8.93 -8.36
N MET A 100 -3.79 -9.46 -8.90
CA MET A 100 -5.16 -9.12 -8.49
C MET A 100 -5.94 -10.41 -8.25
N ILE A 101 -6.76 -10.40 -7.23
CA ILE A 101 -7.70 -11.48 -6.97
C ILE A 101 -8.82 -11.40 -8.00
N ASP A 102 -8.88 -12.40 -8.88
CA ASP A 102 -9.86 -12.52 -9.97
C ASP A 102 -11.18 -13.13 -9.47
N SER A 103 -11.76 -12.49 -8.45
CA SER A 103 -13.05 -12.90 -7.89
C SER A 103 -13.70 -11.76 -7.14
N THR A 104 -15.04 -11.69 -7.22
CA THR A 104 -15.85 -10.74 -6.49
C THR A 104 -16.31 -11.25 -5.13
N ASP A 105 -16.04 -12.53 -4.81
CA ASP A 105 -16.45 -13.14 -3.55
C ASP A 105 -15.75 -12.47 -2.37
N ARG A 106 -16.52 -12.19 -1.32
CA ARG A 106 -15.99 -11.60 -0.08
C ARG A 106 -15.16 -12.57 0.73
N SER A 107 -15.39 -13.87 0.61
CA SER A 107 -14.59 -14.92 1.27
C SER A 107 -13.11 -14.82 0.94
N ASN A 108 -12.77 -14.32 -0.26
CA ASN A 108 -11.37 -14.10 -0.65
C ASN A 108 -10.67 -13.02 0.21
N VAL A 109 -11.42 -12.09 0.78
CA VAL A 109 -10.83 -11.12 1.74
C VAL A 109 -10.47 -11.84 3.03
N ASP A 110 -11.37 -12.71 3.52
CA ASP A 110 -11.15 -13.46 4.77
C ASP A 110 -10.00 -14.47 4.64
N GLU A 111 -9.78 -15.00 3.44
CA GLU A 111 -8.62 -15.84 3.15
C GLU A 111 -7.34 -15.00 3.04
N MET A 112 -7.38 -13.91 2.26
CA MET A 112 -6.23 -13.04 2.01
C MET A 112 -5.60 -12.51 3.30
N ILE A 113 -6.41 -12.09 4.28
CA ILE A 113 -5.93 -11.52 5.54
C ILE A 113 -5.32 -12.56 6.50
N LYS A 114 -5.35 -13.84 6.13
CA LYS A 114 -4.75 -14.96 6.87
C LYS A 114 -3.49 -15.53 6.21
N LEU A 115 -3.10 -15.01 5.06
CA LEU A 115 -1.93 -15.47 4.29
C LEU A 115 -0.62 -14.85 4.80
N ASP A 116 -0.36 -14.93 6.10
CA ASP A 116 0.81 -14.36 6.80
C ASP A 116 2.16 -14.88 6.31
N LYS A 117 2.18 -16.05 5.64
CA LYS A 117 3.38 -16.61 5.00
C LYS A 117 3.73 -15.98 3.64
N PHE A 118 2.79 -15.24 3.04
CA PHE A 118 2.90 -14.71 1.68
C PHE A 118 2.73 -13.21 1.59
N ILE A 119 2.10 -12.60 2.61
CA ILE A 119 1.81 -11.17 2.65
C ILE A 119 2.39 -10.60 3.95
N ASP A 120 3.19 -9.56 3.82
CA ASP A 120 3.89 -8.92 4.94
C ASP A 120 3.04 -7.85 5.64
N VAL A 121 2.17 -7.16 4.87
CA VAL A 121 1.31 -6.10 5.41
C VAL A 121 0.03 -5.96 4.60
N ILE A 122 -1.07 -5.63 5.28
CA ILE A 122 -2.37 -5.31 4.67
C ILE A 122 -2.67 -3.81 4.80
N ILE A 123 -3.11 -3.20 3.70
CA ILE A 123 -3.54 -1.80 3.64
C ILE A 123 -5.01 -1.76 3.19
N PRO A 124 -5.97 -1.65 4.11
CA PRO A 124 -7.37 -1.48 3.75
C PRO A 124 -7.70 -0.04 3.36
N ARG A 125 -8.48 0.13 2.30
CA ARG A 125 -8.97 1.41 1.76
C ARG A 125 -10.46 1.35 1.49
N GLY A 126 -11.28 1.70 2.45
CA GLY A 126 -12.73 1.63 2.33
C GLY A 126 -13.45 2.20 3.55
N GLY A 127 -14.71 1.85 3.70
CA GLY A 127 -15.54 2.30 4.83
C GLY A 127 -15.06 1.76 6.18
N LYS A 128 -15.45 2.44 7.26
CA LYS A 128 -15.06 2.08 8.66
C LYS A 128 -15.36 0.60 9.00
N GLY A 129 -16.46 0.06 8.47
CA GLY A 129 -16.84 -1.34 8.68
C GLY A 129 -15.85 -2.35 8.11
N LEU A 130 -15.39 -2.12 6.87
CA LEU A 130 -14.37 -2.94 6.22
C LEU A 130 -13.04 -2.89 6.99
N ILE A 131 -12.59 -1.69 7.33
CA ILE A 131 -11.33 -1.48 8.04
C ILE A 131 -11.35 -2.16 9.41
N LYS A 132 -12.47 -2.04 10.14
CA LYS A 132 -12.66 -2.69 11.44
C LYS A 132 -12.63 -4.21 11.30
N ALA A 133 -13.39 -4.77 10.37
CA ALA A 133 -13.45 -6.22 10.16
C ALA A 133 -12.08 -6.81 9.79
N ILE A 134 -11.33 -6.15 8.91
CA ILE A 134 -9.98 -6.58 8.55
C ILE A 134 -9.05 -6.51 9.77
N ASN A 135 -9.08 -5.43 10.53
CA ASN A 135 -8.21 -5.25 11.69
C ASN A 135 -8.47 -6.28 12.81
N GLU A 136 -9.71 -6.71 12.98
CA GLU A 136 -10.09 -7.67 14.02
C GLU A 136 -9.80 -9.12 13.63
N ASN A 137 -9.77 -9.44 12.33
CA ASN A 137 -9.67 -10.82 11.83
C ASN A 137 -8.35 -11.12 11.09
N SER A 138 -7.49 -10.13 10.88
CA SER A 138 -6.22 -10.33 10.18
C SER A 138 -5.16 -10.96 11.07
N SER A 139 -4.46 -11.97 10.53
CA SER A 139 -3.22 -12.51 11.10
C SER A 139 -1.98 -11.69 10.68
N ILE A 140 -2.15 -10.78 9.71
CA ILE A 140 -1.10 -9.97 9.10
C ILE A 140 -1.17 -8.56 9.69
N PRO A 141 -0.05 -7.87 9.92
CA PRO A 141 -0.05 -6.46 10.32
C PRO A 141 -0.88 -5.58 9.38
N VAL A 142 -1.72 -4.71 9.95
CA VAL A 142 -2.63 -3.84 9.18
C VAL A 142 -2.22 -2.38 9.36
N ILE A 143 -1.88 -1.70 8.26
CA ILE A 143 -1.69 -0.25 8.21
C ILE A 143 -3.03 0.40 7.87
N LYS A 144 -3.70 0.91 8.89
CA LYS A 144 -5.03 1.51 8.77
C LYS A 144 -4.99 3.02 8.87
N HIS A 145 -5.88 3.66 8.13
CA HIS A 145 -6.19 5.08 8.26
C HIS A 145 -7.68 5.20 8.59
N LEU A 146 -8.00 5.45 9.85
CA LEU A 146 -9.40 5.44 10.33
C LEU A 146 -10.11 6.77 10.08
N ASP A 147 -9.41 7.90 10.17
CA ASP A 147 -9.99 9.23 9.95
C ASP A 147 -8.95 10.18 9.36
N GLY A 148 -9.25 10.78 8.20
CA GLY A 148 -8.42 11.83 7.58
C GLY A 148 -8.42 13.16 8.35
N THR A 149 -9.23 13.26 9.38
CA THR A 149 -9.43 14.46 10.22
C THR A 149 -8.58 14.50 11.49
N VAL A 150 -7.94 13.39 11.87
CA VAL A 150 -7.17 13.33 13.13
C VAL A 150 -5.96 14.26 13.14
N SER A 151 -5.34 14.51 12.00
CA SER A 151 -4.21 15.46 11.89
C SER A 151 -4.62 16.91 12.13
N TYR A 152 -5.87 17.27 11.82
CA TYR A 152 -6.36 18.64 11.96
C TYR A 152 -6.85 18.96 13.39
N THR A 153 -7.39 17.98 14.11
CA THR A 153 -7.84 18.20 15.50
C THR A 153 -6.68 18.44 16.44
N HIS A 154 -5.52 17.85 16.22
CA HIS A 154 -4.32 18.12 17.02
C HIS A 154 -3.71 19.52 16.76
N LEU A 155 -3.90 20.09 15.57
CA LEU A 155 -3.40 21.43 15.22
C LEU A 155 -4.32 22.55 15.67
N THR A 156 -5.58 22.28 15.98
CA THR A 156 -6.56 23.30 16.39
C THR A 156 -6.78 23.39 17.89
N LEU A 157 -6.39 22.40 18.67
CA LEU A 157 -6.54 22.39 20.14
C LEU A 157 -5.70 23.42 20.91
N PRO A 158 -4.51 23.86 20.46
CA PRO A 158 -3.72 24.84 21.21
C PRO A 158 -4.16 26.28 21.03
N THR A 159 -5.13 26.59 20.17
CA THR A 159 -5.49 27.98 19.83
C THR A 159 -6.73 28.52 20.53
N THR A 160 -7.37 27.76 21.41
CA THR A 160 -8.43 28.30 22.29
C THR A 160 -7.80 28.89 23.52
N PRO A 161 -7.80 30.27 23.69
CA PRO A 161 -7.42 30.87 24.94
C PRO A 161 -8.43 30.49 26.02
N TYR A 162 -7.94 29.94 27.12
CA TYR A 162 -8.76 29.79 28.32
C TYR A 162 -9.12 31.17 28.80
N VAL A 163 -10.41 31.49 28.78
CA VAL A 163 -10.99 32.63 29.48
C VAL A 163 -11.49 32.14 30.82
#